data_769e9fda0c57aaa0ca73c8207ccb8c7e
#
_entry.id   769e9fda0c57aaa0ca73c8207ccb8c7e
#
_cell.length_a   1.000
_cell.length_b   1.000
_cell.length_c   1.000
_cell.angle_alpha   90.00
_cell.angle_beta   90.00
_cell.angle_gamma   90.00
#
_symmetry.space_group_name_H-M   'P 1'
#
loop_
_entity.id
_entity.type
_entity.pdbx_description
1 polymer ?
#
loop_
_entity_poly.entity_id
_entity_poly.type
_entity_poly.pdbx_seq_one_letter_code
_entity_poly.pdbx_strand_id
1 'polypeptide(L)'
;VLMVHRYFIIGSFHYLFNHEYRKKNLRYPEQLADTCLALFDSGRISLSTNTFSFYELDVLYMVVSVMGQTSHRAEELMVMMHTIGKHILEFIKASSEGADENIYEDLHTLCGSVCALAIVQSVMPEQVYSDRLLQKVLDRRPFI
;
A
#
# COMPACT_ATOMS: atom_id res chain seq x y z
N VAL A 1 21.86 4.93 0.18
CA VAL A 1 21.25 3.94 1.11
C VAL A 1 19.73 3.93 0.97
N LEU A 2 19.02 5.07 0.94
CA LEU A 2 17.54 5.14 0.76
C LEU A 2 17.06 4.50 -0.56
N MET A 3 17.77 4.68 -1.65
CA MET A 3 17.41 4.10 -2.96
C MET A 3 17.33 2.58 -2.94
N VAL A 4 18.28 1.91 -2.28
CA VAL A 4 18.33 0.43 -2.24
C VAL A 4 17.07 -0.15 -1.58
N HIS A 5 16.55 0.49 -0.53
CA HIS A 5 15.37 0.02 0.18
C HIS A 5 14.08 0.20 -0.63
N ARG A 6 13.98 1.28 -1.42
CA ARG A 6 12.84 1.47 -2.34
C ARG A 6 12.78 0.36 -3.38
N TYR A 7 13.89 0.03 -4.02
CA TYR A 7 13.94 -1.08 -4.99
C TYR A 7 13.64 -2.43 -4.36
N PHE A 8 14.05 -2.64 -3.11
CA PHE A 8 13.70 -3.87 -2.39
C PHE A 8 12.18 -3.98 -2.17
N ILE A 9 11.52 -2.93 -1.76
CA ILE A 9 10.06 -2.90 -1.54
C ILE A 9 9.32 -3.12 -2.86
N ILE A 10 9.68 -2.37 -3.91
CA ILE A 10 9.06 -2.52 -5.24
C ILE A 10 9.22 -3.95 -5.75
N GLY A 11 10.44 -4.51 -5.69
CA GLY A 11 10.69 -5.89 -6.11
C GLY A 11 9.92 -6.92 -5.28
N SER A 12 9.78 -6.69 -3.98
CA SER A 12 9.03 -7.56 -3.08
C SER A 12 7.53 -7.50 -3.37
N PHE A 13 6.98 -6.32 -3.66
CA PHE A 13 5.60 -6.15 -4.10
C PHE A 13 5.31 -6.97 -5.36
N HIS A 14 6.11 -6.80 -6.42
CA HIS A 14 5.91 -7.53 -7.67
C HIS A 14 5.99 -9.04 -7.49
N TYR A 15 6.91 -9.52 -6.66
CA TYR A 15 7.00 -10.94 -6.35
C TYR A 15 5.75 -11.42 -5.61
N LEU A 16 5.38 -10.74 -4.53
CA LEU A 16 4.24 -11.07 -3.69
C LEU A 16 2.93 -11.07 -4.49
N PHE A 17 2.70 -10.00 -5.24
CA PHE A 17 1.55 -9.84 -6.11
C PHE A 17 1.38 -11.00 -7.09
N ASN A 18 2.46 -11.40 -7.79
CA ASN A 18 2.42 -12.55 -8.70
C ASN A 18 2.24 -13.88 -7.98
N HIS A 19 2.75 -13.98 -6.76
CA HIS A 19 2.64 -15.19 -5.94
C HIS A 19 1.19 -15.40 -5.46
N GLU A 20 0.56 -14.35 -4.95
CA GLU A 20 -0.83 -14.38 -4.50
C GLU A 20 -1.83 -14.55 -5.64
N TYR A 21 -1.58 -13.92 -6.79
CA TYR A 21 -2.38 -14.16 -7.98
C TYR A 21 -2.47 -15.66 -8.33
N ARG A 22 -1.41 -16.41 -8.07
CA ARG A 22 -1.37 -17.89 -8.22
C ARG A 22 -2.01 -18.63 -7.04
N LYS A 23 -2.66 -17.92 -6.10
CA LYS A 23 -3.24 -18.48 -4.87
C LYS A 23 -2.24 -19.28 -4.04
N LYS A 24 -1.00 -18.82 -3.99
CA LYS A 24 0.06 -19.44 -3.20
C LYS A 24 0.34 -18.58 -1.96
N ASN A 25 0.42 -19.24 -0.82
CA ASN A 25 0.83 -18.58 0.41
C ASN A 25 2.35 -18.38 0.42
N LEU A 26 2.80 -17.32 1.07
CA LEU A 26 4.21 -17.11 1.33
C LEU A 26 4.77 -18.27 2.17
N ARG A 27 6.01 -18.61 1.88
CA ARG A 27 6.72 -19.62 2.67
C ARG A 27 7.10 -19.11 4.06
N TYR A 28 7.38 -17.80 4.18
CA TYR A 28 7.88 -17.15 5.39
C TYR A 28 7.18 -15.81 5.64
N PRO A 29 5.84 -15.82 5.89
CA PRO A 29 5.10 -14.56 6.07
C PRO A 29 5.55 -13.79 7.32
N GLU A 30 5.96 -14.48 8.38
CA GLU A 30 6.44 -13.86 9.62
C GLU A 30 7.74 -13.08 9.41
N GLN A 31 8.65 -13.59 8.58
CA GLN A 31 9.90 -12.88 8.25
C GLN A 31 9.63 -11.64 7.40
N LEU A 32 8.63 -11.68 6.52
CA LEU A 32 8.21 -10.50 5.78
C LEU A 32 7.56 -9.47 6.71
N ALA A 33 6.75 -9.90 7.67
CA ALA A 33 6.18 -9.03 8.70
C ALA A 33 7.27 -8.30 9.48
N ASP A 34 8.26 -9.02 9.99
CA ASP A 34 9.39 -8.44 10.72
C ASP A 34 10.19 -7.46 9.87
N THR A 35 10.37 -7.78 8.59
CA THR A 35 11.07 -6.90 7.65
C THR A 35 10.31 -5.60 7.40
N CYS A 36 9.00 -5.68 7.18
CA CYS A 36 8.14 -4.51 6.99
C CYS A 36 8.20 -3.58 8.21
N LEU A 37 8.03 -4.14 9.41
CA LEU A 37 8.07 -3.38 10.65
C LEU A 37 9.45 -2.77 10.91
N ALA A 38 10.53 -3.51 10.70
CA ALA A 38 11.88 -2.99 10.87
C ALA A 38 12.19 -1.82 9.91
N LEU A 39 11.69 -1.87 8.68
CA LEU A 39 11.83 -0.79 7.71
C LEU A 39 10.98 0.44 8.12
N PHE A 40 9.80 0.21 8.64
CA PHE A 40 8.91 1.26 9.12
C PHE A 40 9.50 1.97 10.35
N ASP A 41 9.86 1.21 11.38
CA ASP A 41 10.41 1.73 12.64
C ASP A 41 11.73 2.48 12.46
N SER A 42 12.55 2.05 11.49
CA SER A 42 13.79 2.74 11.17
C SER A 42 13.61 4.01 10.33
N GLY A 43 12.37 4.41 10.01
CA GLY A 43 12.08 5.57 9.16
C GLY A 43 12.52 5.40 7.69
N ARG A 44 12.81 4.17 7.27
CA ARG A 44 13.20 3.88 5.88
C ARG A 44 12.01 3.83 4.94
N ILE A 45 10.81 3.59 5.47
CA ILE A 45 9.56 3.83 4.78
C ILE A 45 9.20 5.28 5.05
N SER A 46 9.62 6.16 4.15
CA SER A 46 9.30 7.58 4.21
C SER A 46 8.03 7.84 3.43
N LEU A 47 6.99 8.24 4.13
CA LEU A 47 5.73 8.68 3.53
C LEU A 47 5.85 10.18 3.24
N SER A 48 5.78 10.55 1.96
CA SER A 48 5.82 11.97 1.56
C SER A 48 4.43 12.59 1.70
N THR A 49 4.35 13.72 2.38
CA THR A 49 3.08 14.45 2.53
C THR A 49 2.63 15.16 1.26
N ASN A 50 3.53 15.41 0.33
CA ASN A 50 3.27 16.25 -0.84
C ASN A 50 3.23 15.47 -2.16
N THR A 51 3.60 14.21 -2.15
CA THR A 51 3.61 13.38 -3.36
C THR A 51 3.14 11.97 -3.03
N PHE A 52 2.31 11.43 -3.91
CA PHE A 52 1.96 10.02 -3.91
C PHE A 52 2.76 9.31 -4.99
N SER A 53 3.28 8.14 -4.65
CA SER A 53 3.94 7.26 -5.61
C SER A 53 3.45 5.83 -5.45
N PHE A 54 3.78 4.97 -6.40
CA PHE A 54 3.49 3.53 -6.27
C PHE A 54 4.12 2.89 -5.03
N TYR A 55 5.12 3.53 -4.46
CA TYR A 55 5.77 3.05 -3.26
C TYR A 55 4.82 2.93 -2.06
N GLU A 56 3.94 3.91 -1.85
CA GLU A 56 2.94 3.89 -0.78
C GLU A 56 1.92 2.77 -1.00
N LEU A 57 1.52 2.55 -2.26
CA LEU A 57 0.67 1.43 -2.65
C LEU A 57 1.37 0.09 -2.39
N ASP A 58 2.62 -0.05 -2.83
CA ASP A 58 3.39 -1.28 -2.68
C ASP A 58 3.54 -1.67 -1.21
N VAL A 59 3.88 -0.70 -0.36
CA VAL A 59 4.00 -0.92 1.09
C VAL A 59 2.67 -1.31 1.70
N LEU A 60 1.59 -0.60 1.39
CA LEU A 60 0.25 -0.93 1.90
C LEU A 60 -0.17 -2.34 1.47
N TYR A 61 0.02 -2.69 0.20
CA TYR A 61 -0.28 -4.01 -0.31
C TYR A 61 0.48 -5.11 0.44
N MET A 62 1.79 -4.92 0.63
CA MET A 62 2.63 -5.89 1.34
C MET A 62 2.15 -6.11 2.78
N VAL A 63 1.85 -5.04 3.52
CA VAL A 63 1.39 -5.13 4.90
C VAL A 63 0.04 -5.85 4.99
N VAL A 64 -0.92 -5.47 4.15
CA VAL A 64 -2.26 -6.09 4.12
C VAL A 64 -2.16 -7.57 3.74
N SER A 65 -1.31 -7.89 2.78
CA SER A 65 -1.07 -9.26 2.31
C SER A 65 -0.48 -10.15 3.40
N VAL A 66 0.51 -9.64 4.13
CA VAL A 66 1.12 -10.36 5.26
C VAL A 66 0.11 -10.57 6.39
N MET A 67 -0.68 -9.56 6.74
CA MET A 67 -1.74 -9.67 7.76
C MET A 67 -2.78 -10.73 7.40
N GLY A 68 -3.02 -10.98 6.13
CA GLY A 68 -3.89 -12.05 5.64
C GLY A 68 -3.29 -13.45 5.78
N GLN A 69 -1.99 -13.58 6.03
CA GLN A 69 -1.28 -14.87 6.01
C GLN A 69 -0.66 -15.28 7.36
N THR A 70 -0.52 -14.36 8.31
CA THR A 70 0.00 -14.65 9.66
C THR A 70 -0.60 -13.70 10.70
N SER A 71 -0.72 -14.17 11.92
CA SER A 71 -1.04 -13.34 13.09
C SER A 71 0.20 -12.82 13.83
N HIS A 72 1.40 -13.13 13.33
CA HIS A 72 2.66 -12.67 13.91
C HIS A 72 2.72 -11.14 13.90
N ARG A 73 2.89 -10.55 15.09
CA ARG A 73 2.93 -9.09 15.31
C ARG A 73 1.75 -8.32 14.72
N ALA A 74 0.56 -8.92 14.75
CA ALA A 74 -0.64 -8.37 14.10
C ALA A 74 -1.00 -6.96 14.56
N GLU A 75 -0.84 -6.65 15.85
CA GLU A 75 -1.13 -5.32 16.41
C GLU A 75 -0.20 -4.25 15.83
N GLU A 76 1.08 -4.55 15.73
CA GLU A 76 2.08 -3.62 15.18
C GLU A 76 1.87 -3.42 13.67
N LEU A 77 1.57 -4.49 12.95
CA LEU A 77 1.20 -4.41 11.51
C LEU A 77 -0.08 -3.60 11.31
N MET A 78 -1.05 -3.73 12.21
CA MET A 78 -2.28 -2.93 12.16
C MET A 78 -1.99 -1.44 12.36
N VAL A 79 -1.14 -1.08 13.30
CA VAL A 79 -0.69 0.31 13.51
C VAL A 79 0.01 0.84 12.26
N MET A 80 0.91 0.07 11.68
CA MET A 80 1.60 0.42 10.44
C MET A 80 0.61 0.61 9.29
N MET A 81 -0.30 -0.34 9.08
CA MET A 81 -1.34 -0.26 8.05
C MET A 81 -2.21 1.00 8.20
N HIS A 82 -2.68 1.30 9.42
CA HIS A 82 -3.47 2.49 9.68
C HIS A 82 -2.69 3.79 9.41
N THR A 83 -1.42 3.83 9.76
CA THR A 83 -0.56 4.99 9.52
C THR A 83 -0.40 5.25 8.02
N ILE A 84 -0.12 4.22 7.24
CA ILE A 84 0.02 4.32 5.78
C ILE A 84 -1.33 4.67 5.15
N GLY A 85 -2.42 4.01 5.57
CA GLY A 85 -3.77 4.27 5.06
C GLY A 85 -4.23 5.71 5.28
N LYS A 86 -4.02 6.25 6.47
CA LYS A 86 -4.31 7.66 6.78
C LYS A 86 -3.50 8.61 5.90
N HIS A 87 -2.21 8.35 5.75
CA HIS A 87 -1.36 9.15 4.88
C HIS A 87 -1.88 9.21 3.44
N ILE A 88 -2.28 8.05 2.89
CA ILE A 88 -2.86 7.96 1.55
C ILE A 88 -4.16 8.77 1.46
N LEU A 89 -5.04 8.68 2.46
CA LEU A 89 -6.29 9.42 2.47
C LEU A 89 -6.06 10.93 2.58
N GLU A 90 -5.12 11.37 3.38
CA GLU A 90 -4.73 12.79 3.50
C GLU A 90 -4.21 13.33 2.16
N PHE A 91 -3.37 12.56 1.47
CA PHE A 91 -2.90 12.92 0.13
C PHE A 91 -4.05 13.05 -0.86
N ILE A 92 -4.92 12.04 -0.95
CA ILE A 92 -6.06 12.04 -1.89
C ILE A 92 -7.01 13.21 -1.60
N LYS A 93 -7.27 13.49 -0.31
CA LYS A 93 -8.10 14.62 0.10
C LYS A 93 -7.48 15.95 -0.32
N ALA A 94 -6.22 16.18 0.00
CA ALA A 94 -5.52 17.40 -0.38
C ALA A 94 -5.51 17.61 -1.91
N SER A 95 -5.32 16.54 -2.67
CA SER A 95 -5.37 16.57 -4.13
C SER A 95 -6.75 16.90 -4.68
N SER A 96 -7.82 16.45 -4.02
CA SER A 96 -9.21 16.72 -4.44
C SER A 96 -9.68 18.14 -4.11
N GLU A 97 -9.06 18.79 -3.13
CA GLU A 97 -9.39 20.16 -2.69
C GLU A 97 -8.69 21.24 -3.54
N GLY A 98 -8.03 20.87 -4.64
CA GLY A 98 -7.57 21.82 -5.65
C GLY A 98 -6.17 22.41 -5.41
N ALA A 99 -5.36 21.77 -4.62
CA ALA A 99 -4.02 22.26 -4.33
C ALA A 99 -3.06 22.20 -5.55
N ASP A 100 -3.30 21.29 -6.49
CA ASP A 100 -2.54 21.21 -7.74
C ASP A 100 -3.37 20.49 -8.81
N GLU A 101 -3.82 21.22 -9.83
CA GLU A 101 -4.62 20.67 -10.94
C GLU A 101 -3.88 19.57 -11.70
N ASN A 102 -2.56 19.50 -11.59
CA ASN A 102 -1.71 18.61 -12.38
C ASN A 102 -1.34 17.30 -11.66
N ILE A 103 -1.73 17.10 -10.41
CA ILE A 103 -1.37 15.89 -9.64
C ILE A 103 -1.80 14.58 -10.32
N TYR A 104 -2.87 14.62 -11.09
CA TYR A 104 -3.42 13.47 -11.81
C TYR A 104 -3.18 13.49 -13.34
N GLU A 105 -2.34 14.39 -13.86
CA GLU A 105 -1.94 14.34 -15.27
C GLU A 105 -1.13 13.08 -15.60
N ASP A 106 -0.44 12.53 -14.62
CA ASP A 106 0.22 11.24 -14.73
C ASP A 106 -0.75 10.09 -14.43
N LEU A 107 -1.10 9.33 -15.48
CA LEU A 107 -1.94 8.12 -15.34
C LEU A 107 -1.38 7.11 -14.34
N HIS A 108 -0.08 7.08 -14.15
CA HIS A 108 0.56 6.21 -13.17
C HIS A 108 0.16 6.59 -11.75
N THR A 109 0.30 7.84 -11.40
CA THR A 109 -0.11 8.39 -10.09
C THR A 109 -1.62 8.21 -9.86
N LEU A 110 -2.45 8.50 -10.85
CA LEU A 110 -3.89 8.30 -10.77
C LEU A 110 -4.24 6.82 -10.52
N CYS A 111 -3.67 5.92 -11.31
CA CYS A 111 -3.91 4.47 -11.17
C CYS A 111 -3.48 3.97 -9.78
N GLY A 112 -2.31 4.37 -9.32
CA GLY A 112 -1.80 4.02 -8.00
C GLY A 112 -2.69 4.52 -6.87
N SER A 113 -3.16 5.77 -6.95
CA SER A 113 -4.07 6.37 -5.97
C SER A 113 -5.39 5.62 -5.88
N VAL A 114 -6.00 5.28 -7.02
CA VAL A 114 -7.26 4.51 -7.07
C VAL A 114 -7.07 3.10 -6.52
N CYS A 115 -5.98 2.43 -6.85
CA CYS A 115 -5.66 1.11 -6.31
C CYS A 115 -5.46 1.16 -4.79
N ALA A 116 -4.73 2.14 -4.30
CA ALA A 116 -4.48 2.33 -2.88
C ALA A 116 -5.79 2.64 -2.12
N LEU A 117 -6.64 3.51 -2.66
CA LEU A 117 -7.94 3.82 -2.08
C LEU A 117 -8.84 2.59 -1.96
N ALA A 118 -8.82 1.71 -2.96
CA ALA A 118 -9.59 0.46 -2.92
C ALA A 118 -9.10 -0.49 -1.83
N ILE A 119 -7.79 -0.55 -1.59
CA ILE A 119 -7.22 -1.32 -0.48
C ILE A 119 -7.63 -0.67 0.85
N VAL A 120 -7.45 0.64 1.00
CA VAL A 120 -7.83 1.36 2.23
C VAL A 120 -9.31 1.15 2.55
N GLN A 121 -10.20 1.28 1.57
CA GLN A 121 -11.64 1.01 1.79
C GLN A 121 -11.88 -0.42 2.31
N SER A 122 -11.10 -1.39 1.86
CA SER A 122 -11.30 -2.79 2.28
C SER A 122 -10.81 -3.09 3.69
N VAL A 123 -9.83 -2.35 4.21
CA VAL A 123 -9.20 -2.59 5.51
C VAL A 123 -9.55 -1.53 6.56
N MET A 124 -10.03 -0.37 6.13
CA MET A 124 -10.46 0.76 6.95
C MET A 124 -11.80 1.33 6.42
N PRO A 125 -12.87 0.51 6.34
CA PRO A 125 -14.13 0.91 5.69
C PRO A 125 -14.80 2.11 6.34
N GLU A 126 -14.55 2.34 7.62
CA GLU A 126 -15.06 3.49 8.37
C GLU A 126 -14.42 4.83 7.97
N GLN A 127 -13.27 4.79 7.28
CA GLN A 127 -12.55 5.98 6.83
C GLN A 127 -12.90 6.38 5.38
N VAL A 128 -13.50 5.48 4.62
CA VAL A 128 -13.82 5.71 3.20
C VAL A 128 -15.30 5.46 2.95
N TYR A 129 -16.07 6.55 3.01
CA TYR A 129 -17.50 6.48 2.66
C TYR A 129 -17.66 6.43 1.14
N SER A 130 -18.41 5.44 0.67
CA SER A 130 -18.79 5.29 -0.74
C SER A 130 -20.07 4.46 -0.85
N ASP A 131 -20.95 4.85 -1.78
CA ASP A 131 -22.17 4.09 -2.11
C ASP A 131 -21.87 2.73 -2.72
N ARG A 132 -20.63 2.52 -3.17
CA ARG A 132 -20.20 1.30 -3.82
C ARG A 132 -18.82 0.89 -3.32
N LEU A 133 -18.61 -0.42 -3.23
CA LEU A 133 -17.27 -0.95 -3.03
C LEU A 133 -16.42 -0.66 -4.26
N LEU A 134 -15.25 -0.08 -4.03
CA LEU A 134 -14.27 0.13 -5.07
C LEU A 134 -13.74 -1.22 -5.56
N GLN A 135 -13.53 -1.32 -6.86
CA GLN A 135 -12.96 -2.54 -7.41
C GLN A 135 -11.49 -2.63 -7.04
N LYS A 136 -11.11 -3.74 -6.44
CA LYS A 136 -9.70 -4.06 -6.24
C LYS A 136 -9.09 -4.49 -7.57
N VAL A 137 -8.58 -3.52 -8.31
CA VAL A 137 -7.98 -3.75 -9.64
C VAL A 137 -6.81 -4.72 -9.57
N LEU A 138 -6.04 -4.68 -8.48
CA LEU A 138 -4.92 -5.58 -8.25
C LEU A 138 -5.33 -7.05 -8.12
N ASP A 139 -6.59 -7.35 -7.73
CA ASP A 139 -7.08 -8.73 -7.69
C ASP A 139 -7.31 -9.33 -9.09
N ARG A 140 -7.28 -8.54 -10.14
CA ARG A 140 -7.61 -8.93 -11.51
C ARG A 140 -6.39 -9.00 -12.43
N ARG A 141 -5.21 -9.22 -11.90
CA ARG A 141 -3.97 -9.23 -12.65
C ARG A 141 -3.89 -8.08 -13.66
N PRO A 142 -3.51 -6.92 -13.25
CA PRO A 142 -3.13 -5.88 -14.18
C PRO A 142 -1.83 -6.30 -14.88
N PHE A 143 -1.65 -5.90 -15.99
CA PHE A 143 -0.64 -5.52 -16.90
C PHE A 143 0.65 -4.96 -16.27
N ILE A 144 1.16 -5.57 -15.22
CA ILE A 144 2.47 -5.24 -14.66
C ILE A 144 3.50 -6.21 -15.21
#